data_b273c072c5e69f478ddcd8953d022e45
#
_entry.id   b273c072c5e69f478ddcd8953d022e45
#
_cell.length_a   1.000
_cell.length_b   1.000
_cell.length_c   1.000
_cell.angle_alpha   90.00
_cell.angle_beta   90.00
_cell.angle_gamma   90.00
#
_symmetry.space_group_name_H-M   'P 1'
#
loop_
_entity.id
_entity.type
_entity.pdbx_description
1 polymer ?
#
loop_
_entity_poly.entity_id
_entity_poly.type
_entity_poly.pdbx_seq_one_letter_code
_entity_poly.pdbx_strand_id
1 'polypeptide(L)'
;FALGLGLFGLVLDGAWMLFGVLDYGASAGPAFAGISLAPAWIVLLWITVGFSLNHGLTFFVDRPLLGALIVGVSAPFSYMAGESFGAVVIPSYENLVILGTVWVLVFYAVFTLAKNVNAEHAQKQKSAQAVPAI
;
A
#
# COMPACT_ATOMS: atom_id res chain seq x y z
N PHE A 1 -1.05 12.71 2.45
CA PHE A 1 -0.54 11.35 2.69
C PHE A 1 -1.29 10.32 1.83
N ALA A 2 -2.65 10.24 1.89
CA ALA A 2 -3.44 9.25 1.14
C ALA A 2 -3.25 9.34 -0.40
N LEU A 3 -3.23 10.55 -0.97
CA LEU A 3 -2.97 10.73 -2.40
C LEU A 3 -1.55 10.31 -2.79
N GLY A 4 -0.57 10.55 -1.90
CA GLY A 4 0.80 10.07 -2.11
C GLY A 4 0.88 8.54 -2.14
N LEU A 5 0.11 7.86 -1.28
CA LEU A 5 0.00 6.40 -1.32
C LEU A 5 -0.70 5.90 -2.59
N GLY A 6 -1.70 6.64 -3.10
CA GLY A 6 -2.33 6.32 -4.38
C GLY A 6 -1.33 6.36 -5.55
N LEU A 7 -0.48 7.39 -5.62
CA LEU A 7 0.59 7.49 -6.61
C LEU A 7 1.65 6.39 -6.43
N PHE A 8 2.03 6.12 -5.19
CA PHE A 8 2.97 5.04 -4.87
C PHE A 8 2.41 3.68 -5.33
N GLY A 9 1.13 3.40 -5.06
CA GLY A 9 0.46 2.19 -5.51
C GLY A 9 0.45 2.05 -7.04
N LEU A 10 0.17 3.15 -7.75
CA LEU A 10 0.22 3.16 -9.21
C LEU A 10 1.59 2.72 -9.74
N VAL A 11 2.67 3.22 -9.13
CA VAL A 11 4.04 2.88 -9.52
C VAL A 11 4.38 1.44 -9.15
N LEU A 12 4.06 1.02 -7.92
CA LEU A 12 4.39 -0.31 -7.41
C LEU A 12 3.64 -1.40 -8.19
N ASP A 13 2.32 -1.24 -8.37
CA ASP A 13 1.53 -2.22 -9.11
C ASP A 13 1.83 -2.20 -10.61
N GLY A 14 2.22 -1.05 -11.16
CA GLY A 14 2.79 -0.96 -12.50
C GLY A 14 4.12 -1.72 -12.63
N ALA A 15 4.96 -1.70 -11.60
CA ALA A 15 6.20 -2.47 -11.56
C ALA A 15 5.95 -3.99 -11.55
N TRP A 16 4.91 -4.47 -10.87
CA TRP A 16 4.54 -5.89 -10.93
C TRP A 16 4.26 -6.37 -12.36
N MET A 17 3.58 -5.53 -13.15
CA MET A 17 3.33 -5.84 -14.57
C MET A 17 4.62 -5.80 -15.38
N LEU A 18 5.48 -4.80 -15.15
CA LEU A 18 6.75 -4.64 -15.86
C LEU A 18 7.69 -5.83 -15.62
N PHE A 19 7.75 -6.34 -14.41
CA PHE A 19 8.59 -7.48 -14.04
C PHE A 19 7.91 -8.85 -14.27
N GLY A 20 6.67 -8.87 -14.78
CA GLY A 20 5.94 -10.11 -15.06
C GLY A 20 5.56 -10.89 -13.80
N VAL A 21 5.47 -10.24 -12.65
CA VAL A 21 5.04 -10.85 -11.39
C VAL A 21 3.53 -11.04 -11.38
N LEU A 22 2.79 -10.05 -11.89
CA LEU A 22 1.34 -10.06 -12.03
C LEU A 22 0.95 -9.55 -13.42
N ASP A 23 -0.19 -10.02 -13.93
CA ASP A 23 -0.79 -9.52 -15.15
C ASP A 23 -2.26 -9.14 -14.89
N TYR A 24 -2.58 -7.87 -15.08
CA TYR A 24 -3.93 -7.34 -14.95
C TYR A 24 -4.75 -7.45 -16.26
N GLY A 25 -4.14 -7.92 -17.35
CA GLY A 25 -4.82 -8.16 -18.63
C GLY A 25 -5.63 -6.96 -19.12
N ALA A 26 -6.88 -7.21 -19.47
CA ALA A 26 -7.80 -6.19 -19.97
C ALA A 26 -8.19 -5.11 -18.95
N SER A 27 -7.97 -5.34 -17.66
CA SER A 27 -8.23 -4.36 -16.59
C SER A 27 -7.07 -3.40 -16.34
N ALA A 28 -5.90 -3.62 -17.00
CA ALA A 28 -4.77 -2.72 -16.93
C ALA A 28 -5.17 -1.30 -17.34
N GLY A 29 -4.53 -0.31 -16.71
CA GLY A 29 -4.73 1.10 -17.05
C GLY A 29 -4.11 1.47 -18.40
N PRO A 30 -4.25 2.73 -18.81
CA PRO A 30 -3.70 3.18 -20.09
C PRO A 30 -2.16 3.04 -20.09
N ALA A 31 -1.62 2.75 -21.27
CA ALA A 31 -0.17 2.71 -21.45
C ALA A 31 0.41 4.13 -21.49
N PHE A 32 1.47 4.34 -20.72
CA PHE A 32 2.28 5.56 -20.77
C PHE A 32 3.73 5.19 -21.09
N ALA A 33 4.28 5.79 -22.13
CA ALA A 33 5.63 5.49 -22.62
C ALA A 33 5.89 3.99 -22.88
N GLY A 34 4.86 3.24 -23.33
CA GLY A 34 4.96 1.80 -23.58
C GLY A 34 4.84 0.91 -22.34
N ILE A 35 4.63 1.48 -21.17
CA ILE A 35 4.43 0.76 -19.90
C ILE A 35 2.93 0.82 -19.56
N SER A 36 2.29 -0.32 -19.37
CA SER A 36 0.91 -0.39 -18.88
C SER A 36 0.86 0.06 -17.42
N LEU A 37 -0.03 1.00 -17.13
CA LEU A 37 -0.26 1.46 -15.76
C LEU A 37 -1.16 0.49 -15.00
N ALA A 38 -1.05 0.51 -13.68
CA ALA A 38 -1.96 -0.24 -12.82
C ALA A 38 -3.42 0.21 -13.03
N PRO A 39 -4.40 -0.69 -12.84
CA PRO A 39 -5.81 -0.35 -12.93
C PRO A 39 -6.20 0.78 -11.97
N ALA A 40 -7.16 1.62 -12.37
CA ALA A 40 -7.63 2.73 -11.54
C ALA A 40 -8.16 2.29 -10.16
N TRP A 41 -8.77 1.10 -10.06
CA TRP A 41 -9.27 0.56 -8.79
C TRP A 41 -8.14 0.26 -7.79
N ILE A 42 -6.94 -0.07 -8.26
CA ILE A 42 -5.74 -0.22 -7.41
C ILE A 42 -5.37 1.13 -6.77
N VAL A 43 -5.41 2.21 -7.55
CA VAL A 43 -5.14 3.56 -7.02
C VAL A 43 -6.14 3.93 -5.93
N LEU A 44 -7.44 3.64 -6.15
CA LEU A 44 -8.48 3.86 -5.15
C LEU A 44 -8.27 3.02 -3.89
N LEU A 45 -7.82 1.77 -4.04
CA LEU A 45 -7.49 0.89 -2.93
C LEU A 45 -6.37 1.49 -2.08
N TRP A 46 -5.28 1.97 -2.68
CA TRP A 46 -4.18 2.61 -1.98
C TRP A 46 -4.58 3.91 -1.28
N ILE A 47 -5.43 4.71 -1.90
CA ILE A 47 -6.00 5.91 -1.27
C ILE A 47 -6.83 5.51 -0.05
N THR A 48 -7.63 4.46 -0.16
CA THR A 48 -8.45 3.94 0.96
C THR A 48 -7.57 3.44 2.10
N VAL A 49 -6.48 2.74 1.81
CA VAL A 49 -5.47 2.36 2.81
C VAL A 49 -4.94 3.60 3.51
N GLY A 50 -4.59 4.65 2.76
CA GLY A 50 -4.08 5.90 3.31
C GLY A 50 -5.05 6.58 4.28
N PHE A 51 -6.33 6.58 3.99
CA PHE A 51 -7.35 7.08 4.92
C PHE A 51 -7.54 6.18 6.13
N SER A 52 -7.41 4.86 5.95
CA SER A 52 -7.60 3.88 7.03
C SER A 52 -6.48 3.91 8.07
N LEU A 53 -5.28 4.40 7.73
CA LEU A 53 -4.12 4.42 8.64
C LEU A 53 -4.38 5.21 9.93
N ASN A 54 -5.16 6.28 9.86
CA ASN A 54 -5.48 7.12 11.02
C ASN A 54 -6.82 6.73 11.71
N HIS A 55 -7.48 5.67 11.27
CA HIS A 55 -8.75 5.20 11.79
C HIS A 55 -8.71 3.71 12.12
N GLY A 56 -9.04 2.87 11.14
CA GLY A 56 -9.14 1.42 11.35
C GLY A 56 -7.79 0.70 11.52
N LEU A 57 -6.69 1.29 11.03
CA LEU A 57 -5.36 0.68 11.06
C LEU A 57 -4.43 1.27 12.14
N THR A 58 -4.91 2.11 13.04
CA THR A 58 -4.11 2.74 14.10
C THR A 58 -3.38 1.72 14.97
N PHE A 59 -4.03 0.61 15.28
CA PHE A 59 -3.41 -0.50 16.01
C PHE A 59 -2.12 -1.01 15.33
N PHE A 60 -2.09 -1.07 14.00
CA PHE A 60 -0.93 -1.52 13.23
C PHE A 60 0.10 -0.41 13.04
N VAL A 61 -0.32 0.85 13.02
CA VAL A 61 0.59 2.01 13.02
C VAL A 61 1.46 1.99 14.28
N ASP A 62 0.88 1.66 15.44
CA ASP A 62 1.63 1.53 16.69
C ASP A 62 2.54 0.29 16.72
N ARG A 63 2.22 -0.73 15.93
CA ARG A 63 2.95 -2.01 15.83
C ARG A 63 3.31 -2.32 14.38
N PRO A 64 4.24 -1.56 13.77
CA PRO A 64 4.52 -1.61 12.32
C PRO A 64 4.90 -3.01 11.81
N LEU A 65 5.71 -3.73 12.57
CA LEU A 65 6.14 -5.08 12.20
C LEU A 65 4.98 -6.07 12.18
N LEU A 66 4.10 -6.01 13.18
CA LEU A 66 2.93 -6.89 13.25
C LEU A 66 1.99 -6.61 12.07
N GLY A 67 1.71 -5.33 11.79
CA GLY A 67 0.87 -4.94 10.66
C GLY A 67 1.46 -5.40 9.33
N ALA A 68 2.76 -5.18 9.14
CA ALA A 68 3.48 -5.59 7.93
C ALA A 68 3.42 -7.11 7.71
N LEU A 69 3.63 -7.92 8.73
CA LEU A 69 3.56 -9.38 8.65
C LEU A 69 2.14 -9.85 8.31
N ILE A 70 1.12 -9.28 8.91
CA ILE A 70 -0.28 -9.62 8.61
C ILE A 70 -0.59 -9.29 7.15
N VAL A 71 -0.22 -8.11 6.66
CA VAL A 71 -0.45 -7.74 5.26
C VAL A 71 0.34 -8.63 4.31
N GLY A 72 1.63 -8.87 4.59
CA GLY A 72 2.47 -9.70 3.72
C GLY A 72 2.01 -11.15 3.62
N VAL A 73 1.44 -11.70 4.68
CA VAL A 73 0.84 -13.04 4.66
C VAL A 73 -0.51 -13.04 3.97
N SER A 74 -1.35 -12.02 4.18
CA SER A 74 -2.70 -11.97 3.61
C SER A 74 -2.74 -11.52 2.15
N ALA A 75 -1.77 -10.73 1.69
CA ALA A 75 -1.73 -10.23 0.32
C ALA A 75 -1.73 -11.36 -0.74
N PRO A 76 -0.89 -12.40 -0.68
CA PRO A 76 -0.96 -13.53 -1.61
C PRO A 76 -2.35 -14.13 -1.74
N PHE A 77 -3.06 -14.33 -0.63
CA PHE A 77 -4.43 -14.88 -0.65
C PHE A 77 -5.42 -13.92 -1.32
N SER A 78 -5.24 -12.61 -1.13
CA SER A 78 -6.06 -11.59 -1.79
C SER A 78 -5.86 -11.62 -3.32
N TYR A 79 -4.62 -11.78 -3.79
CA TYR A 79 -4.33 -11.91 -5.21
C TYR A 79 -4.85 -13.23 -5.80
N MET A 80 -4.76 -14.34 -5.07
CA MET A 80 -5.38 -15.61 -5.49
C MET A 80 -6.91 -15.47 -5.60
N ALA A 81 -7.55 -14.78 -4.68
CA ALA A 81 -8.97 -14.47 -4.79
C ALA A 81 -9.26 -13.59 -6.01
N GLY A 82 -8.46 -12.54 -6.26
CA GLY A 82 -8.56 -11.70 -7.46
C GLY A 82 -8.42 -12.49 -8.75
N GLU A 83 -7.53 -13.46 -8.81
CA GLU A 83 -7.38 -14.38 -9.93
C GLU A 83 -8.64 -15.21 -10.15
N SER A 84 -9.26 -15.72 -9.09
CA SER A 84 -10.52 -16.47 -9.14
C SER A 84 -11.67 -15.66 -9.76
N PHE A 85 -11.62 -14.33 -9.63
CA PHE A 85 -12.59 -13.40 -10.23
C PHE A 85 -12.16 -12.89 -11.61
N GLY A 86 -11.01 -13.32 -12.13
CA GLY A 86 -10.48 -12.87 -13.41
C GLY A 86 -9.96 -11.43 -13.42
N ALA A 87 -9.70 -10.85 -12.24
CA ALA A 87 -9.19 -9.48 -12.10
C ALA A 87 -7.68 -9.36 -12.30
N VAL A 88 -6.95 -10.45 -12.12
CA VAL A 88 -5.49 -10.54 -12.25
C VAL A 88 -5.12 -11.96 -12.65
N VAL A 89 -4.00 -12.12 -13.32
CA VAL A 89 -3.40 -13.43 -13.63
C VAL A 89 -2.09 -13.55 -12.87
N ILE A 90 -1.88 -14.67 -12.20
CA ILE A 90 -0.65 -15.00 -11.48
C ILE A 90 0.15 -15.98 -12.35
N PRO A 91 1.20 -15.52 -13.05
CA PRO A 91 1.93 -16.38 -14.00
C PRO A 91 2.62 -17.59 -13.34
N SER A 92 3.02 -17.44 -12.07
CA SER A 92 3.63 -18.51 -11.28
C SER A 92 3.32 -18.31 -9.79
N TYR A 93 3.01 -19.40 -9.10
CA TYR A 93 2.77 -19.34 -7.64
C TYR A 93 4.02 -18.96 -6.84
N GLU A 94 5.22 -19.11 -7.38
CA GLU A 94 6.46 -18.61 -6.80
C GLU A 94 6.43 -17.08 -6.66
N ASN A 95 5.76 -16.39 -7.59
CA ASN A 95 5.58 -14.96 -7.54
C ASN A 95 4.80 -14.49 -6.29
N LEU A 96 3.96 -15.35 -5.71
CA LEU A 96 3.24 -15.04 -4.47
C LEU A 96 4.18 -14.89 -3.27
N VAL A 97 5.28 -15.63 -3.25
CA VAL A 97 6.31 -15.50 -2.18
C VAL A 97 7.05 -14.17 -2.32
N ILE A 98 7.42 -13.82 -3.56
CA ILE A 98 8.05 -12.52 -3.86
C ILE A 98 7.09 -11.40 -3.45
N LEU A 99 5.85 -11.49 -3.88
CA LEU A 99 4.80 -10.53 -3.60
C LEU A 99 4.58 -10.36 -2.09
N GLY A 100 4.39 -11.44 -1.34
CA GLY A 100 4.23 -11.39 0.12
C GLY A 100 5.43 -10.75 0.82
N THR A 101 6.65 -11.08 0.40
CA THR A 101 7.88 -10.52 0.96
C THR A 101 7.95 -9.02 0.72
N VAL A 102 7.69 -8.57 -0.51
CA VAL A 102 7.69 -7.12 -0.84
C VAL A 102 6.59 -6.41 -0.07
N TRP A 103 5.41 -6.99 0.08
CA TRP A 103 4.33 -6.41 0.88
C TRP A 103 4.70 -6.23 2.36
N VAL A 104 5.44 -7.19 2.97
CA VAL A 104 6.00 -7.00 4.32
C VAL A 104 6.88 -5.76 4.37
N LEU A 105 7.82 -5.60 3.44
CA LEU A 105 8.75 -4.47 3.42
C LEU A 105 8.02 -3.14 3.20
N VAL A 106 7.13 -3.10 2.23
CA VAL A 106 6.34 -1.90 1.89
C VAL A 106 5.48 -1.46 3.07
N PHE A 107 4.71 -2.37 3.65
CA PHE A 107 3.81 -2.02 4.76
C PHE A 107 4.57 -1.74 6.05
N TYR A 108 5.72 -2.35 6.28
CA TYR A 108 6.60 -1.95 7.36
C TYR A 108 7.03 -0.48 7.23
N ALA A 109 7.45 -0.08 6.03
CA ALA A 109 7.80 1.31 5.75
C ALA A 109 6.59 2.25 5.89
N VAL A 110 5.42 1.87 5.34
CA VAL A 110 4.18 2.67 5.41
C VAL A 110 3.73 2.89 6.86
N PHE A 111 3.66 1.83 7.66
CA PHE A 111 3.24 1.94 9.07
C PHE A 111 4.26 2.72 9.91
N THR A 112 5.56 2.52 9.66
CA THR A 112 6.62 3.27 10.35
C THR A 112 6.55 4.75 10.00
N LEU A 113 6.36 5.08 8.72
CA LEU A 113 6.21 6.47 8.28
C LEU A 113 4.97 7.11 8.90
N ALA A 114 3.83 6.42 8.89
CA ALA A 114 2.59 6.92 9.51
C ALA A 114 2.78 7.18 11.01
N LYS A 115 3.45 6.28 11.72
CA LYS A 115 3.79 6.44 13.14
C LYS A 115 4.62 7.70 13.39
N ASN A 116 5.66 7.91 12.60
CA ASN A 116 6.55 9.07 12.74
C ASN A 116 5.81 10.38 12.45
N VAL A 117 5.02 10.44 11.38
CA VAL A 117 4.20 11.61 11.04
C VAL A 117 3.22 11.94 12.15
N ASN A 118 2.54 10.94 12.73
CA ASN A 118 1.61 11.15 13.84
C ASN A 118 2.32 11.68 15.10
N ALA A 119 3.52 11.17 15.40
CA ALA A 119 4.34 11.63 16.53
C ALA A 119 4.76 13.11 16.37
N GLU A 120 5.19 13.50 15.16
CA GLU A 120 5.54 14.90 14.85
C GLU A 120 4.34 15.85 14.99
N HIS A 121 3.17 15.44 14.51
CA HIS A 121 1.95 16.23 14.65
C HIS A 121 1.56 16.42 16.11
N ALA A 122 1.62 15.37 16.92
CA ALA A 122 1.34 15.44 18.35
C ALA A 122 2.32 16.36 19.09
N GLN A 123 3.60 16.34 18.73
CA GLN A 123 4.62 17.21 19.33
C GLN A 123 4.39 18.68 18.96
N LYS A 124 4.08 18.98 17.68
CA LYS A 124 3.76 20.35 17.24
C LYS A 124 2.54 20.92 17.96
N GLN A 125 1.49 20.11 18.17
CA GLN A 125 0.29 20.54 18.90
C GLN A 125 0.60 20.88 20.37
N LYS A 126 1.41 20.05 21.05
CA LYS A 126 1.84 20.31 22.44
C LYS A 126 2.65 21.60 22.54
N SER A 127 3.57 21.84 21.60
CA SER A 127 4.38 23.06 21.57
C SER A 127 3.53 24.31 21.33
N ALA A 128 2.52 24.23 20.46
CA ALA A 128 1.61 25.34 20.20
C ALA A 128 0.72 25.70 21.41
N GLN A 129 0.32 24.70 22.20
CA GLN A 129 -0.48 24.90 23.42
C GLN A 129 0.36 25.40 24.61
N ALA A 130 1.68 25.18 24.59
CA ALA A 130 2.60 25.60 25.65
C ALA A 130 3.03 27.07 25.52
N VAL A 131 2.69 27.78 24.43
CA VAL A 131 2.95 29.24 24.30
C VAL A 131 1.91 29.97 25.12
N PRO A 132 2.29 30.70 26.21
CA PRO A 132 1.34 31.44 27.01
C PRO A 132 0.72 32.55 26.15
N ALA A 133 -0.61 32.69 26.26
CA ALA A 133 -1.29 33.87 25.72
C ALA A 133 -0.77 35.10 26.44
N ILE A 134 -0.12 35.99 25.71
CA ILE A 134 0.34 37.30 26.19
C ILE A 134 -0.87 38.20 26.29
#